data_abe91c0b7a317bf7ccbf6956ba697deb
#
_entry.id   abe91c0b7a317bf7ccbf6956ba697deb
#
_cell.length_a   1.000
_cell.length_b   1.000
_cell.length_c   1.000
_cell.angle_alpha   90.00
_cell.angle_beta   90.00
_cell.angle_gamma   90.00
#
_symmetry.space_group_name_H-M   'P 1'
#
loop_
_entity.id
_entity.type
_entity.pdbx_description
1 polymer ?
#
loop_
_entity_poly.entity_id
_entity_poly.type
_entity_poly.pdbx_seq_one_letter_code
_entity_poly.pdbx_strand_id
1 'polypeptide(L)'
;EDFELVKNVFEHFNPNINFDWEQVLLLKEKQPNLFEVNSEIKRNQGHIMNTGQKLWTRAKKAIPGGSMLLSKRPEMFLPDYWPVYFKKTEGCRVWDLDNNEFIDMSIMGIGTNSLGYSNPEVDEAVMRCVKDGNMSTFNCPEEVYLAERLIELHPWAGKVRFARSGGEANAIAIRIARAASGRDKVAICGYH
;
A
#
# COMPACT_ATOMS: atom_id res chain seq x y z
N GLU A 1 4.50 -20.16 -22.66
CA GLU A 1 5.60 -21.08 -22.26
C GLU A 1 5.19 -21.92 -21.04
N ASP A 2 4.78 -21.32 -19.89
CA ASP A 2 4.30 -22.09 -18.72
C ASP A 2 3.06 -22.92 -19.06
N PHE A 3 2.19 -22.42 -19.94
CA PHE A 3 1.02 -23.16 -20.43
C PHE A 3 1.42 -24.41 -21.24
N GLU A 4 2.46 -24.35 -22.03
CA GLU A 4 2.97 -25.48 -22.81
C GLU A 4 3.51 -26.59 -21.88
N LEU A 5 4.25 -26.20 -20.82
CA LEU A 5 4.71 -27.15 -19.81
C LEU A 5 3.54 -27.85 -19.12
N VAL A 6 2.54 -27.08 -18.65
CA VAL A 6 1.35 -27.62 -18.01
C VAL A 6 0.61 -28.56 -18.95
N LYS A 7 0.44 -28.17 -20.22
CA LYS A 7 -0.19 -28.98 -21.26
C LYS A 7 0.53 -30.32 -21.44
N ASN A 8 1.86 -30.32 -21.57
CA ASN A 8 2.67 -31.53 -21.73
C ASN A 8 2.51 -32.50 -20.53
N VAL A 9 2.43 -31.96 -19.31
CA VAL A 9 2.17 -32.77 -18.11
C VAL A 9 0.78 -33.43 -18.17
N PHE A 10 -0.26 -32.66 -18.49
CA PHE A 10 -1.62 -33.19 -18.62
C PHE A 10 -1.77 -34.20 -19.75
N GLU A 11 -1.13 -33.98 -20.91
CA GLU A 11 -1.12 -34.92 -22.04
C GLU A 11 -0.43 -36.24 -21.66
N HIS A 12 0.64 -36.21 -20.87
CA HIS A 12 1.32 -37.39 -20.39
C HIS A 12 0.43 -38.27 -19.50
N PHE A 13 -0.34 -37.64 -18.58
CA PHE A 13 -1.22 -38.37 -17.67
C PHE A 13 -2.58 -38.73 -18.27
N ASN A 14 -2.94 -38.24 -19.45
CA ASN A 14 -4.22 -38.51 -20.10
C ASN A 14 -4.40 -40.04 -20.36
N PRO A 15 -5.57 -40.64 -20.02
CA PRO A 15 -6.83 -40.02 -19.59
C PRO A 15 -6.95 -39.79 -18.08
N ASN A 16 -5.96 -40.12 -17.25
CA ASN A 16 -6.00 -39.91 -15.81
C ASN A 16 -5.69 -38.44 -15.49
N ILE A 17 -6.69 -37.68 -15.09
CA ILE A 17 -6.56 -36.29 -14.67
C ILE A 17 -6.34 -36.12 -13.16
N ASN A 18 -6.41 -37.20 -12.38
CA ASN A 18 -6.23 -37.22 -10.93
C ASN A 18 -4.83 -37.67 -10.57
N PHE A 19 -3.83 -36.88 -10.94
CA PHE A 19 -2.44 -37.08 -10.53
C PHE A 19 -2.05 -36.04 -9.50
N ASP A 20 -1.14 -36.40 -8.60
CA ASP A 20 -0.62 -35.52 -7.57
C ASP A 20 0.76 -34.94 -7.95
N TRP A 21 1.27 -34.03 -7.12
CA TRP A 21 2.54 -33.36 -7.34
C TRP A 21 3.74 -34.32 -7.25
N GLU A 22 3.65 -35.45 -6.49
CA GLU A 22 4.71 -36.44 -6.38
C GLU A 22 4.85 -37.21 -7.70
N GLN A 23 3.74 -37.51 -8.33
CA GLN A 23 3.73 -38.14 -9.67
C GLN A 23 4.34 -37.22 -10.73
N VAL A 24 4.10 -35.91 -10.64
CA VAL A 24 4.74 -34.91 -11.51
C VAL A 24 6.24 -34.81 -11.28
N LEU A 25 6.72 -34.93 -10.02
CA LEU A 25 8.15 -34.96 -9.73
C LEU A 25 8.81 -36.23 -10.27
N LEU A 26 8.17 -37.39 -10.10
CA LEU A 26 8.66 -38.65 -10.68
C LEU A 26 8.68 -38.60 -12.21
N LEU A 27 7.71 -37.97 -12.84
CA LEU A 27 7.70 -37.73 -14.28
C LEU A 27 8.89 -36.88 -14.71
N LYS A 28 9.19 -35.82 -13.96
CA LYS A 28 10.33 -34.95 -14.22
C LYS A 28 11.66 -35.71 -14.16
N GLU A 29 11.81 -36.62 -13.20
CA GLU A 29 13.01 -37.47 -13.10
C GLU A 29 13.13 -38.47 -14.25
N LYS A 30 11.99 -39.04 -14.68
CA LYS A 30 11.97 -40.05 -15.75
C LYS A 30 12.05 -39.44 -17.16
N GLN A 31 11.48 -38.29 -17.37
CA GLN A 31 11.39 -37.58 -18.66
C GLN A 31 11.70 -36.10 -18.51
N PRO A 32 12.95 -35.74 -18.21
CA PRO A 32 13.34 -34.33 -18.00
C PRO A 32 13.05 -33.45 -19.21
N ASN A 33 13.10 -33.99 -20.43
CA ASN A 33 12.88 -33.24 -21.68
C ASN A 33 11.49 -32.59 -21.73
N LEU A 34 10.46 -33.18 -21.12
CA LEU A 34 9.12 -32.56 -21.04
C LEU A 34 9.12 -31.24 -20.26
N PHE A 35 10.12 -31.03 -19.41
CA PHE A 35 10.26 -29.86 -18.52
C PHE A 35 11.29 -28.87 -19.04
N GLU A 36 11.95 -29.16 -20.18
CA GLU A 36 12.96 -28.28 -20.76
C GLU A 36 12.40 -27.07 -21.51
N VAL A 37 11.08 -27.03 -21.76
CA VAL A 37 10.40 -25.92 -22.45
C VAL A 37 10.75 -24.55 -21.87
N ASN A 38 11.04 -24.50 -20.58
CA ASN A 38 11.42 -23.30 -19.84
C ASN A 38 12.88 -23.32 -19.34
N SER A 39 13.70 -24.26 -19.82
CA SER A 39 15.08 -24.46 -19.32
C SER A 39 16.01 -23.28 -19.59
N GLU A 40 15.74 -22.51 -20.65
CA GLU A 40 16.50 -21.31 -21.00
C GLU A 40 16.04 -20.07 -20.21
N ILE A 41 14.86 -20.13 -19.59
CA ILE A 41 14.33 -19.03 -18.79
C ILE A 41 14.94 -19.11 -17.41
N LYS A 42 15.97 -18.34 -17.16
CA LYS A 42 16.48 -18.17 -15.80
C LYS A 42 15.42 -17.48 -14.96
N ARG A 43 15.08 -18.05 -13.80
CA ARG A 43 14.20 -17.42 -12.82
C ARG A 43 14.68 -15.98 -12.58
N ASN A 44 13.80 -15.00 -12.80
CA ASN A 44 14.12 -13.57 -12.80
C ASN A 44 15.02 -13.08 -13.97
N GLN A 45 15.06 -13.81 -15.08
CA GLN A 45 15.72 -13.35 -16.30
C GLN A 45 14.97 -12.09 -16.79
N GLY A 46 15.67 -10.96 -16.85
CA GLY A 46 15.07 -9.66 -17.16
C GLY A 46 14.66 -8.83 -15.94
N HIS A 47 14.83 -9.35 -14.72
CA HIS A 47 14.65 -8.54 -13.53
C HIS A 47 15.80 -7.52 -13.41
N ILE A 48 15.69 -6.43 -14.15
CA ILE A 48 16.50 -5.24 -13.93
C ILE A 48 15.80 -4.45 -12.81
N MET A 49 16.49 -4.26 -11.68
CA MET A 49 15.99 -3.38 -10.61
C MET A 49 15.55 -2.04 -11.22
N ASN A 50 14.27 -1.74 -11.11
CA ASN A 50 13.72 -0.46 -11.56
C ASN A 50 14.22 0.71 -10.69
N THR A 51 13.96 1.93 -11.13
CA THR A 51 14.41 3.14 -10.43
C THR A 51 13.88 3.19 -9.00
N GLY A 52 12.63 2.77 -8.77
CA GLY A 52 12.02 2.71 -7.45
C GLY A 52 12.74 1.75 -6.50
N GLN A 53 13.12 0.57 -6.96
CA GLN A 53 13.85 -0.42 -6.16
C GLN A 53 15.27 0.01 -5.83
N LYS A 54 15.96 0.65 -6.78
CA LYS A 54 17.27 1.28 -6.52
C LYS A 54 17.15 2.37 -5.45
N LEU A 55 16.11 3.19 -5.52
CA LEU A 55 15.84 4.22 -4.51
C LEU A 55 15.48 3.59 -3.15
N TRP A 56 14.72 2.49 -3.11
CA TRP A 56 14.41 1.75 -1.89
C TRP A 56 15.67 1.21 -1.18
N THR A 57 16.61 0.71 -1.96
CA THR A 57 17.92 0.27 -1.40
C THR A 57 18.65 1.42 -0.72
N ARG A 58 18.57 2.63 -1.27
CA ARG A 58 19.13 3.84 -0.65
C ARG A 58 18.32 4.26 0.58
N ALA A 59 16.99 4.20 0.50
CA ALA A 59 16.10 4.55 1.61
C ALA A 59 16.36 3.70 2.85
N LYS A 60 16.56 2.39 2.69
CA LYS A 60 16.90 1.48 3.81
C LYS A 60 18.21 1.85 4.53
N LYS A 61 19.12 2.56 3.88
CA LYS A 61 20.37 3.06 4.51
C LYS A 61 20.15 4.37 5.26
N ALA A 62 19.22 5.20 4.82
CA ALA A 62 19.01 6.55 5.33
C ALA A 62 17.83 6.64 6.32
N ILE A 63 16.86 5.76 6.20
CA ILE A 63 15.62 5.78 6.97
C ILE A 63 15.46 4.43 7.68
N PRO A 64 15.33 4.39 9.00
CA PRO A 64 15.06 3.15 9.74
C PRO A 64 13.82 2.44 9.17
N GLY A 65 14.02 1.20 8.67
CA GLY A 65 12.98 0.44 8.00
C GLY A 65 12.61 0.90 6.58
N GLY A 66 13.35 1.88 6.00
CA GLY A 66 13.18 2.37 4.62
C GLY A 66 11.97 3.30 4.39
N SER A 67 10.98 3.26 5.26
CA SER A 67 9.75 4.06 5.20
C SER A 67 9.18 4.26 6.61
N MET A 68 8.50 5.36 6.83
CA MET A 68 7.81 5.60 8.11
C MET A 68 6.58 4.71 8.33
N LEU A 69 6.01 4.14 7.28
CA LEU A 69 4.81 3.31 7.34
C LEU A 69 5.11 1.86 6.99
N LEU A 70 4.81 0.94 7.90
CA LEU A 70 4.94 -0.50 7.67
C LEU A 70 4.16 -0.95 6.44
N SER A 71 2.92 -0.46 6.28
CA SER A 71 2.01 -0.79 5.17
C SER A 71 2.50 -0.33 3.79
N LYS A 72 3.56 0.47 3.70
CA LYS A 72 4.17 0.91 2.43
C LYS A 72 5.47 0.20 2.08
N ARG A 73 5.88 -0.77 2.89
CA ARG A 73 7.11 -1.53 2.61
C ARG A 73 6.87 -2.53 1.47
N PRO A 74 7.73 -2.60 0.47
CA PRO A 74 7.62 -3.56 -0.64
C PRO A 74 7.52 -5.00 -0.18
N GLU A 75 8.16 -5.33 0.93
CA GLU A 75 8.18 -6.66 1.53
C GLU A 75 6.79 -7.14 1.97
N MET A 76 5.83 -6.21 2.15
CA MET A 76 4.43 -6.51 2.47
C MET A 76 3.60 -6.90 1.24
N PHE A 77 4.10 -6.68 0.03
CA PHE A 77 3.40 -6.91 -1.24
C PHE A 77 4.16 -7.89 -2.10
N LEU A 78 5.10 -7.40 -2.90
CA LEU A 78 5.89 -8.18 -3.83
C LEU A 78 7.37 -7.75 -3.73
N PRO A 79 8.14 -8.37 -2.83
CA PRO A 79 9.57 -8.06 -2.68
C PRO A 79 10.27 -8.13 -4.03
N ASP A 80 11.19 -7.21 -4.27
CA ASP A 80 12.01 -7.06 -5.47
C ASP A 80 11.28 -6.67 -6.77
N TYR A 81 9.95 -6.78 -6.82
CA TYR A 81 9.15 -6.42 -8.01
C TYR A 81 8.21 -5.23 -7.76
N TRP A 82 7.91 -4.90 -6.50
CA TRP A 82 7.04 -3.78 -6.19
C TRP A 82 7.67 -2.46 -6.64
N PRO A 83 6.90 -1.55 -7.32
CA PRO A 83 7.45 -0.29 -7.86
C PRO A 83 7.96 0.68 -6.80
N VAL A 84 7.50 0.58 -5.59
CA VAL A 84 7.87 1.29 -4.34
C VAL A 84 7.51 2.77 -4.33
N TYR A 85 7.88 3.54 -5.36
CA TYR A 85 7.70 4.99 -5.41
C TYR A 85 6.89 5.41 -6.62
N PHE A 86 6.02 6.37 -6.41
CA PHE A 86 5.24 6.97 -7.47
C PHE A 86 5.85 8.31 -7.93
N LYS A 87 5.61 8.65 -9.18
CA LYS A 87 5.92 9.94 -9.80
C LYS A 87 4.65 10.78 -9.96
N LYS A 88 3.55 10.14 -10.33
CA LYS A 88 2.24 10.76 -10.57
C LYS A 88 1.13 9.82 -10.11
N THR A 89 0.02 10.40 -9.68
CA THR A 89 -1.23 9.69 -9.39
C THR A 89 -2.41 10.47 -9.95
N GLU A 90 -3.49 9.77 -10.37
CA GLU A 90 -4.70 10.39 -10.89
C GLU A 90 -5.87 9.40 -10.85
N GLY A 91 -6.99 9.75 -10.24
CA GLY A 91 -8.11 8.84 -10.05
C GLY A 91 -7.69 7.57 -9.29
N CYS A 92 -7.73 6.42 -9.94
CA CYS A 92 -7.20 5.15 -9.40
C CYS A 92 -5.85 4.73 -10.05
N ARG A 93 -5.22 5.60 -10.81
CA ARG A 93 -4.00 5.29 -11.55
C ARG A 93 -2.78 5.85 -10.83
N VAL A 94 -1.69 5.08 -10.90
CA VAL A 94 -0.40 5.42 -10.30
C VAL A 94 0.69 5.16 -11.34
N TRP A 95 1.59 6.11 -11.52
CA TRP A 95 2.78 5.96 -12.37
C TRP A 95 4.02 5.90 -11.49
N ASP A 96 4.83 4.88 -11.71
CA ASP A 96 6.12 4.76 -11.04
C ASP A 96 7.17 5.74 -11.55
N LEU A 97 8.39 5.67 -11.03
CA LEU A 97 9.49 6.55 -11.44
C LEU A 97 9.99 6.29 -12.88
N ASP A 98 9.67 5.13 -13.42
CA ASP A 98 10.02 4.72 -14.79
C ASP A 98 8.86 4.96 -15.78
N ASN A 99 7.77 5.62 -15.33
CA ASN A 99 6.53 5.93 -16.06
C ASN A 99 5.68 4.69 -16.42
N ASN A 100 5.86 3.57 -15.76
CA ASN A 100 4.93 2.47 -15.89
C ASN A 100 3.62 2.82 -15.16
N GLU A 101 2.49 2.56 -15.81
CA GLU A 101 1.16 2.83 -15.27
C GLU A 101 0.60 1.59 -14.57
N PHE A 102 0.01 1.80 -13.41
CA PHE A 102 -0.67 0.78 -12.61
C PHE A 102 -2.04 1.27 -12.18
N ILE A 103 -2.97 0.33 -11.99
CA ILE A 103 -4.24 0.60 -11.31
C ILE A 103 -4.05 0.23 -9.83
N ASP A 104 -4.28 1.21 -8.94
CA ASP A 104 -4.23 0.97 -7.50
C ASP A 104 -5.53 0.30 -7.03
N MET A 105 -5.44 -1.00 -6.78
CA MET A 105 -6.51 -1.83 -6.22
C MET A 105 -6.37 -2.02 -4.71
N SER A 106 -5.49 -1.24 -4.07
CA SER A 106 -5.20 -1.31 -2.64
C SER A 106 -6.03 -0.30 -1.83
N ILE A 107 -5.51 0.11 -0.72
CA ILE A 107 -6.18 1.01 0.23
C ILE A 107 -6.01 2.51 -0.08
N MET A 108 -5.49 2.89 -1.22
CA MET A 108 -5.36 4.27 -1.73
C MET A 108 -4.95 5.27 -0.64
N GLY A 109 -3.73 5.13 -0.13
CA GLY A 109 -3.22 6.00 0.94
C GLY A 109 -3.89 5.77 2.30
N ILE A 110 -4.22 4.51 2.61
CA ILE A 110 -4.89 4.07 3.86
C ILE A 110 -6.29 4.69 3.99
N GLY A 111 -7.05 4.62 2.88
CA GLY A 111 -8.45 5.07 2.82
C GLY A 111 -8.65 6.59 2.83
N THR A 112 -7.58 7.38 2.72
CA THR A 112 -7.70 8.85 2.73
C THR A 112 -8.13 9.43 1.38
N ASN A 113 -7.91 8.72 0.28
CA ASN A 113 -8.21 9.20 -1.07
C ASN A 113 -9.50 8.58 -1.63
N SER A 114 -10.58 8.58 -0.85
CA SER A 114 -11.86 8.01 -1.26
C SER A 114 -12.49 8.68 -2.50
N LEU A 115 -12.10 9.91 -2.83
CA LEU A 115 -12.48 10.62 -4.05
C LEU A 115 -11.59 10.30 -5.26
N GLY A 116 -10.58 9.46 -5.07
CA GLY A 116 -9.52 9.25 -6.04
C GLY A 116 -8.32 10.17 -5.81
N TYR A 117 -7.20 9.82 -6.43
CA TYR A 117 -5.98 10.63 -6.40
C TYR A 117 -6.16 11.90 -7.23
N SER A 118 -5.53 12.98 -6.79
CA SER A 118 -5.49 14.27 -7.51
C SER A 118 -6.88 14.75 -7.93
N ASN A 119 -7.82 14.75 -6.97
CA ASN A 119 -9.14 15.28 -7.22
C ASN A 119 -9.06 16.80 -7.51
N PRO A 120 -9.53 17.30 -8.67
CA PRO A 120 -9.31 18.68 -9.08
C PRO A 120 -9.90 19.73 -8.12
N GLU A 121 -11.08 19.46 -7.55
CA GLU A 121 -11.73 20.38 -6.62
C GLU A 121 -10.95 20.53 -5.31
N VAL A 122 -10.41 19.41 -4.82
CA VAL A 122 -9.57 19.37 -3.61
C VAL A 122 -8.24 20.08 -3.89
N ASP A 123 -7.59 19.73 -4.99
CA ASP A 123 -6.28 20.30 -5.37
C ASP A 123 -6.37 21.82 -5.58
N GLU A 124 -7.44 22.31 -6.21
CA GLU A 124 -7.70 23.74 -6.36
C GLU A 124 -7.87 24.45 -5.01
N ALA A 125 -8.63 23.85 -4.08
CA ALA A 125 -8.82 24.41 -2.75
C ALA A 125 -7.49 24.47 -1.97
N VAL A 126 -6.69 23.41 -2.03
CA VAL A 126 -5.35 23.37 -1.41
C VAL A 126 -4.43 24.42 -2.04
N MET A 127 -4.40 24.54 -3.37
CA MET A 127 -3.58 25.55 -4.04
C MET A 127 -3.96 26.98 -3.68
N ARG A 128 -5.25 27.28 -3.50
CA ARG A 128 -5.69 28.60 -2.99
C ARG A 128 -5.13 28.85 -1.60
N CYS A 129 -5.33 27.92 -0.67
CA CYS A 129 -4.80 28.06 0.70
C CYS A 129 -3.28 28.25 0.74
N VAL A 130 -2.54 27.54 -0.10
CA VAL A 130 -1.07 27.68 -0.17
C VAL A 130 -0.68 29.07 -0.68
N LYS A 131 -1.39 29.62 -1.66
CA LYS A 131 -1.14 30.98 -2.18
C LYS A 131 -1.46 32.07 -1.16
N ASP A 132 -2.49 31.88 -0.35
CA ASP A 132 -2.91 32.84 0.67
C ASP A 132 -2.05 32.74 1.94
N GLY A 133 -1.24 31.67 2.07
CA GLY A 133 -0.37 31.39 3.22
C GLY A 133 -0.95 30.31 4.11
N ASN A 134 -0.22 29.20 4.20
CA ASN A 134 -0.65 28.00 4.91
C ASN A 134 -0.22 27.96 6.39
N MET A 135 0.46 28.98 6.86
CA MET A 135 0.87 29.08 8.30
C MET A 135 1.10 30.53 8.69
N SER A 136 0.62 30.88 9.86
CA SER A 136 0.77 32.19 10.45
C SER A 136 0.79 32.08 11.98
N THR A 137 1.06 33.22 12.66
CA THR A 137 0.89 33.34 14.11
C THR A 137 -0.59 33.29 14.53
N PHE A 138 -1.49 33.65 13.61
CA PHE A 138 -2.93 33.58 13.82
C PHE A 138 -3.47 32.17 13.53
N ASN A 139 -4.63 31.87 14.09
CA ASN A 139 -5.31 30.62 13.86
C ASN A 139 -5.94 30.58 12.46
N CYS A 140 -6.04 29.39 11.91
CA CYS A 140 -6.69 29.13 10.63
C CYS A 140 -8.21 28.98 10.82
N PRO A 141 -9.05 29.74 10.10
CA PRO A 141 -10.51 29.65 10.25
C PRO A 141 -11.08 28.31 9.79
N GLU A 142 -10.41 27.61 8.88
CA GLU A 142 -10.82 26.31 8.38
C GLU A 142 -10.87 25.24 9.49
N GLU A 143 -10.07 25.38 10.55
CA GLU A 143 -10.17 24.49 11.72
C GLU A 143 -11.55 24.58 12.38
N VAL A 144 -12.11 25.79 12.48
CA VAL A 144 -13.45 26.00 13.05
C VAL A 144 -14.52 25.42 12.14
N TYR A 145 -14.48 25.77 10.85
CA TYR A 145 -15.47 25.29 9.87
C TYR A 145 -15.49 23.77 9.77
N LEU A 146 -14.32 23.15 9.78
CA LEU A 146 -14.22 21.68 9.76
C LEU A 146 -14.73 21.07 11.07
N ALA A 147 -14.43 21.66 12.22
CA ALA A 147 -14.92 21.17 13.51
C ALA A 147 -16.45 21.24 13.58
N GLU A 148 -17.05 22.34 13.19
CA GLU A 148 -18.51 22.51 13.12
C GLU A 148 -19.14 21.47 12.18
N ARG A 149 -18.57 21.27 11.00
CA ARG A 149 -19.07 20.27 10.04
C ARG A 149 -18.97 18.85 10.59
N LEU A 150 -17.91 18.51 11.30
CA LEU A 150 -17.76 17.20 11.93
C LEU A 150 -18.77 16.98 13.06
N ILE A 151 -19.09 18.01 13.85
CA ILE A 151 -20.14 17.92 14.89
C ILE A 151 -21.52 17.73 14.25
N GLU A 152 -21.82 18.42 13.15
CA GLU A 152 -23.06 18.19 12.41
C GLU A 152 -23.20 16.74 11.92
N LEU A 153 -22.12 16.17 11.38
CA LEU A 153 -22.09 14.78 10.90
C LEU A 153 -22.13 13.75 12.03
N HIS A 154 -21.70 14.15 13.22
CA HIS A 154 -21.62 13.30 14.41
C HIS A 154 -22.36 13.95 15.60
N PRO A 155 -23.71 13.96 15.62
CA PRO A 155 -24.51 14.69 16.62
C PRO A 155 -24.27 14.28 18.09
N TRP A 156 -23.66 13.12 18.29
CA TRP A 156 -23.23 12.64 19.62
C TRP A 156 -21.94 13.32 20.12
N ALA A 157 -21.17 13.98 19.24
CA ALA A 157 -19.92 14.64 19.57
C ALA A 157 -20.16 16.10 19.97
N GLY A 158 -19.68 16.51 21.14
CA GLY A 158 -19.78 17.90 21.57
C GLY A 158 -18.61 18.78 21.14
N LYS A 159 -17.46 18.19 20.85
CA LYS A 159 -16.22 18.90 20.46
C LYS A 159 -15.32 18.02 19.59
N VAL A 160 -14.45 18.67 18.81
CA VAL A 160 -13.46 18.01 17.94
C VAL A 160 -12.05 18.40 18.37
N ARG A 161 -11.14 17.45 18.32
CA ARG A 161 -9.71 17.67 18.50
C ARG A 161 -8.96 17.10 17.28
N PHE A 162 -8.22 17.96 16.58
CA PHE A 162 -7.41 17.57 15.46
C PHE A 162 -6.03 17.07 15.90
N ALA A 163 -5.47 16.14 15.10
CA ALA A 163 -4.13 15.62 15.22
C ALA A 163 -3.52 15.42 13.83
N ARG A 164 -2.19 15.32 13.72
CA ARG A 164 -1.49 15.22 12.44
C ARG A 164 -1.34 13.79 11.95
N SER A 165 -1.44 12.82 12.86
CA SER A 165 -1.27 11.39 12.53
C SER A 165 -2.18 10.53 13.41
N GLY A 166 -2.42 9.28 12.99
CA GLY A 166 -3.21 8.31 13.77
C GLY A 166 -2.60 8.02 15.13
N GLY A 167 -1.27 7.89 15.22
CA GLY A 167 -0.58 7.70 16.51
C GLY A 167 -0.77 8.87 17.46
N GLU A 168 -0.71 10.11 16.97
CA GLU A 168 -0.98 11.31 17.77
C GLU A 168 -2.44 11.37 18.22
N ALA A 169 -3.38 11.08 17.31
CA ALA A 169 -4.81 11.03 17.63
C ALA A 169 -5.11 9.99 18.72
N ASN A 170 -4.55 8.79 18.61
CA ASN A 170 -4.68 7.74 19.61
C ASN A 170 -4.08 8.16 20.98
N ALA A 171 -2.90 8.77 20.97
CA ALA A 171 -2.29 9.27 22.20
C ALA A 171 -3.16 10.33 22.90
N ILE A 172 -3.73 11.25 22.14
CA ILE A 172 -4.66 12.27 22.65
C ILE A 172 -5.94 11.61 23.19
N ALA A 173 -6.53 10.68 22.43
CA ALA A 173 -7.75 9.98 22.84
C ALA A 173 -7.55 9.21 24.16
N ILE A 174 -6.44 8.49 24.29
CA ILE A 174 -6.09 7.77 25.53
C ILE A 174 -5.94 8.73 26.72
N ARG A 175 -5.28 9.87 26.51
CA ARG A 175 -5.14 10.88 27.58
C ARG A 175 -6.49 11.43 28.02
N ILE A 176 -7.37 11.75 27.08
CA ILE A 176 -8.74 12.23 27.35
C ILE A 176 -9.53 11.15 28.11
N ALA A 177 -9.49 9.91 27.63
CA ALA A 177 -10.21 8.81 28.25
C ALA A 177 -9.75 8.52 29.67
N ARG A 178 -8.45 8.56 29.95
CA ARG A 178 -7.88 8.40 31.27
C ARG A 178 -8.30 9.55 32.20
N ALA A 179 -8.20 10.80 31.76
CA ALA A 179 -8.59 11.96 32.52
C ALA A 179 -10.10 11.96 32.87
N ALA A 180 -10.95 11.58 31.90
CA ALA A 180 -12.40 11.54 32.09
C ALA A 180 -12.86 10.37 32.98
N SER A 181 -12.21 9.22 32.89
CA SER A 181 -12.62 8.01 33.62
C SER A 181 -11.91 7.82 34.98
N GLY A 182 -10.79 8.50 35.21
CA GLY A 182 -9.91 8.27 36.37
C GLY A 182 -9.21 6.88 36.34
N ARG A 183 -9.12 6.22 35.18
CA ARG A 183 -8.55 4.87 35.02
C ARG A 183 -7.32 4.91 34.15
N ASP A 184 -6.28 4.14 34.54
CA ASP A 184 -5.03 4.06 33.76
C ASP A 184 -4.99 2.96 32.74
N LYS A 185 -5.73 1.85 32.97
CA LYS A 185 -5.71 0.69 32.08
C LYS A 185 -6.52 0.94 30.82
N VAL A 186 -5.96 0.55 29.67
CA VAL A 186 -6.57 0.65 28.35
C VAL A 186 -6.57 -0.74 27.73
N ALA A 187 -7.71 -1.15 27.21
CA ALA A 187 -7.82 -2.34 26.36
C ALA A 187 -7.71 -1.92 24.90
N ILE A 188 -6.85 -2.60 24.14
CA ILE A 188 -6.61 -2.32 22.72
C ILE A 188 -6.91 -3.60 21.93
N CYS A 189 -7.69 -3.49 20.85
CA CYS A 189 -7.81 -4.58 19.87
C CYS A 189 -6.48 -4.70 19.13
N GLY A 190 -5.97 -5.95 19.03
CA GLY A 190 -4.59 -6.25 18.78
C GLY A 190 -4.02 -5.65 17.53
N TYR A 191 -3.64 -5.05 16.80
CA TYR A 191 -2.85 -4.58 15.68
C TYR A 191 -2.38 -3.10 15.80
N HIS A 192 -3.09 -2.26 16.50
CA HIS A 192 -2.75 -0.82 16.66
C HIS A 192 -2.44 -0.46 18.09
#